data_07c04941a9c16711673308c0ee5393a8
#
_entry.id   07c04941a9c16711673308c0ee5393a8
#
_cell.length_a   1.000
_cell.length_b   1.000
_cell.length_c   1.000
_cell.angle_alpha   90.00
_cell.angle_beta   90.00
_cell.angle_gamma   90.00
#
_symmetry.space_group_name_H-M   'P 1'
#
loop_
_entity.id
_entity.type
_entity.pdbx_description
1 polymer ?
#
loop_
_entity_poly.entity_id
_entity_poly.type
_entity_poly.pdbx_seq_one_letter_code
_entity_poly.pdbx_strand_id
1 'polypeptide(L)'
;GSGKSTLFKLICGLYQPSEGTVRIFGRAPESIPEEERRKVFGLVEQQFKPVSGNMRDQITLSDPSIFEKDVRRALAETGILPAIEDLPEGLDTPYDPGLLSQGQFQLLSIARATVTNPPLLLLDEITANLDSVTEKQVLDALRAASVKRTVLSISHRLFEAAGGRQVRIGH
;
A
#
# COMPACT_ATOMS: atom_id res chain seq x y z
N GLY A 1 7.44 -21.79 5.28
CA GLY A 1 7.20 -20.62 4.45
C GLY A 1 7.49 -20.86 2.98
N SER A 2 6.53 -20.50 2.11
CA SER A 2 6.60 -20.74 0.66
C SER A 2 7.46 -19.71 -0.11
N GLY A 3 8.33 -18.93 0.56
CA GLY A 3 9.19 -17.93 -0.09
C GLY A 3 8.49 -16.63 -0.55
N LYS A 4 7.18 -16.50 -0.38
CA LYS A 4 6.41 -15.32 -0.84
C LYS A 4 6.89 -14.00 -0.21
N SER A 5 7.05 -13.98 1.10
CA SER A 5 7.58 -12.80 1.81
C SER A 5 9.03 -12.49 1.43
N THR A 6 9.82 -13.53 1.11
CA THR A 6 11.18 -13.35 0.59
C THR A 6 11.17 -12.68 -0.78
N LEU A 7 10.24 -13.08 -1.66
CA LEU A 7 10.06 -12.42 -2.96
C LEU A 7 9.76 -10.93 -2.81
N PHE A 8 8.86 -10.54 -1.89
CA PHE A 8 8.58 -9.13 -1.64
C PHE A 8 9.82 -8.37 -1.15
N LYS A 9 10.62 -8.97 -0.27
CA LYS A 9 11.86 -8.37 0.21
C LYS A 9 12.89 -8.20 -0.92
N LEU A 10 12.96 -9.15 -1.87
CA LEU A 10 13.77 -9.02 -3.08
C LEU A 10 13.28 -7.88 -3.98
N ILE A 11 11.96 -7.79 -4.21
CA ILE A 11 11.36 -6.72 -5.01
C ILE A 11 11.55 -5.36 -4.35
N CYS A 12 11.46 -5.27 -3.02
CA CYS A 12 11.72 -4.03 -2.29
C CYS A 12 13.21 -3.66 -2.21
N GLY A 13 14.12 -4.50 -2.72
CA GLY A 13 15.56 -4.27 -2.65
C GLY A 13 16.15 -4.42 -1.24
N LEU A 14 15.42 -5.09 -0.33
CA LEU A 14 15.88 -5.38 1.03
C LEU A 14 16.81 -6.60 1.06
N TYR A 15 16.68 -7.50 0.11
CA TYR A 15 17.52 -8.69 -0.07
C TYR A 15 18.04 -8.73 -1.50
N GLN A 16 19.19 -9.34 -1.68
CA GLN A 16 19.73 -9.69 -2.99
C GLN A 16 19.49 -11.17 -3.27
N PRO A 17 19.19 -11.54 -4.53
CA PRO A 17 19.05 -12.95 -4.89
C PRO A 17 20.40 -13.65 -4.79
N SER A 18 20.43 -14.89 -4.29
CA SER A 18 21.63 -15.74 -4.28
C SER A 18 22.03 -16.17 -5.68
N GLU A 19 21.05 -16.34 -6.56
CA GLU A 19 21.22 -16.67 -7.97
C GLU A 19 20.15 -15.96 -8.81
N GLY A 20 20.44 -15.71 -10.07
CA GLY A 20 19.53 -15.01 -10.97
C GLY A 20 19.49 -13.50 -10.77
N THR A 21 18.46 -12.85 -11.31
CA THR A 21 18.29 -11.40 -11.24
C THR A 21 16.83 -11.02 -11.00
N VAL A 22 16.62 -9.97 -10.23
CA VAL A 22 15.31 -9.30 -10.09
C VAL A 22 15.39 -7.93 -10.76
N ARG A 23 14.36 -7.58 -11.52
CA ARG A 23 14.26 -6.25 -12.16
C ARG A 23 12.85 -5.70 -12.03
N ILE A 24 12.76 -4.42 -11.68
CA ILE A 24 11.52 -3.64 -11.69
C ILE A 24 11.66 -2.58 -12.78
N PHE A 25 10.83 -2.68 -13.82
CA PHE A 25 10.90 -1.78 -14.99
C PHE A 25 12.34 -1.67 -15.55
N GLY A 26 13.06 -2.82 -15.62
CA GLY A 26 14.43 -2.89 -16.14
C GLY A 26 15.54 -2.49 -15.15
N ARG A 27 15.22 -1.97 -13.96
CA ARG A 27 16.20 -1.57 -12.93
C ARG A 27 16.31 -2.64 -11.84
N ALA A 28 17.52 -2.87 -11.34
CA ALA A 28 17.73 -3.71 -10.16
C ALA A 28 17.13 -2.98 -8.93
N PRO A 29 16.33 -3.65 -8.08
CA PRO A 29 15.66 -3.00 -6.94
C PRO A 29 16.62 -2.27 -6.00
N GLU A 30 17.78 -2.85 -5.73
CA GLU A 30 18.84 -2.26 -4.90
C GLU A 30 19.49 -1.02 -5.51
N SER A 31 19.36 -0.82 -6.82
CA SER A 31 19.88 0.37 -7.53
C SER A 31 18.91 1.56 -7.49
N ILE A 32 17.67 1.38 -6.98
CA ILE A 32 16.68 2.44 -6.89
C ILE A 32 16.97 3.25 -5.62
N PRO A 33 17.31 4.55 -5.72
CA PRO A 33 17.49 5.41 -4.55
C PRO A 33 16.26 5.41 -3.65
N GLU A 34 16.46 5.53 -2.34
CA GLU A 34 15.36 5.44 -1.38
C GLU A 34 14.29 6.52 -1.62
N GLU A 35 14.69 7.73 -1.97
CA GLU A 35 13.81 8.84 -2.31
C GLU A 35 12.98 8.62 -3.59
N GLU A 36 13.42 7.70 -4.47
CA GLU A 36 12.67 7.34 -5.67
C GLU A 36 11.74 6.14 -5.47
N ARG A 37 11.98 5.30 -4.46
CA ARG A 37 11.27 4.01 -4.30
C ARG A 37 9.77 4.17 -4.29
N ARG A 38 9.24 5.15 -3.55
CA ARG A 38 7.80 5.43 -3.46
C ARG A 38 7.18 5.89 -4.78
N LYS A 39 7.99 6.36 -5.75
CA LYS A 39 7.55 6.71 -7.11
C LYS A 39 7.56 5.51 -8.04
N VAL A 40 8.26 4.43 -7.68
CA VAL A 40 8.37 3.19 -8.47
C VAL A 40 7.37 2.15 -8.00
N PHE A 41 7.24 1.94 -6.68
CA PHE A 41 6.28 1.02 -6.13
C PHE A 41 5.69 1.52 -4.80
N GLY A 42 4.43 1.16 -4.57
CA GLY A 42 3.75 1.30 -3.28
C GLY A 42 3.62 -0.06 -2.61
N LEU A 43 3.85 -0.11 -1.31
CA LEU A 43 3.67 -1.32 -0.50
C LEU A 43 2.50 -1.14 0.46
N VAL A 44 1.55 -2.07 0.42
CA VAL A 44 0.48 -2.19 1.40
C VAL A 44 0.75 -3.43 2.24
N GLU A 45 1.09 -3.22 3.50
CA GLU A 45 1.37 -4.28 4.46
C GLU A 45 0.10 -4.80 5.13
N GLN A 46 0.14 -6.03 5.63
CA GLN A 46 -0.95 -6.67 6.36
C GLN A 46 -1.44 -5.82 7.56
N GLN A 47 -0.52 -5.17 8.25
CA GLN A 47 -0.83 -4.29 9.38
C GLN A 47 -0.37 -2.88 9.08
N PHE A 48 -1.23 -1.91 9.39
CA PHE A 48 -0.85 -0.51 9.34
C PHE A 48 0.25 -0.22 10.37
N LYS A 49 1.36 0.34 9.90
CA LYS A 49 2.46 0.78 10.76
C LYS A 49 2.44 2.31 10.84
N PRO A 50 2.05 2.87 12.01
CA PRO A 50 2.03 4.32 12.16
C PRO A 50 3.44 4.91 12.23
N VAL A 51 3.54 6.18 11.85
CA VAL A 51 4.70 7.03 12.08
C VAL A 51 4.35 8.13 13.07
N SER A 52 5.35 8.78 13.66
CA SER A 52 5.12 9.94 14.53
C SER A 52 4.54 11.11 13.72
N GLY A 53 3.68 11.92 14.37
CA GLY A 53 3.09 13.11 13.76
C GLY A 53 1.58 13.06 13.66
N ASN A 54 1.01 13.75 12.69
CA ASN A 54 -0.43 13.88 12.47
C ASN A 54 -0.93 12.92 11.36
N MET A 55 -2.20 13.03 10.99
CA MET A 55 -2.79 12.17 9.97
C MET A 55 -2.19 12.40 8.58
N ARG A 56 -1.73 13.60 8.27
CA ARG A 56 -0.98 13.92 7.04
C ARG A 56 0.32 13.12 6.99
N ASP A 57 1.07 13.06 8.09
CA ASP A 57 2.32 12.34 8.18
C ASP A 57 2.12 10.84 7.98
N GLN A 58 0.96 10.29 8.39
CA GLN A 58 0.64 8.87 8.13
C GLN A 58 0.60 8.54 6.64
N ILE A 59 0.37 9.49 5.77
CA ILE A 59 0.25 9.31 4.31
C ILE A 59 1.54 9.73 3.61
N THR A 60 2.06 10.90 3.96
CA THR A 60 3.25 11.48 3.31
C THR A 60 4.55 10.86 3.79
N LEU A 61 4.58 10.29 5.01
CA LEU A 61 5.80 9.90 5.74
C LEU A 61 6.76 11.08 5.89
N SER A 62 6.21 12.26 6.11
CA SER A 62 6.92 13.55 6.24
C SER A 62 7.73 13.95 4.98
N ASP A 63 7.39 13.39 3.82
CA ASP A 63 7.99 13.78 2.54
C ASP A 63 7.42 15.14 2.07
N PRO A 64 8.24 16.20 2.05
CA PRO A 64 7.79 17.56 1.70
C PRO A 64 7.45 17.71 0.21
N SER A 65 7.82 16.75 -0.64
CA SER A 65 7.50 16.77 -2.06
C SER A 65 6.05 16.33 -2.36
N ILE A 66 5.35 15.77 -1.37
CA ILE A 66 3.96 15.33 -1.51
C ILE A 66 3.02 16.47 -1.09
N PHE A 67 2.32 17.03 -2.05
CA PHE A 67 1.41 18.14 -1.82
C PHE A 67 0.04 17.68 -1.31
N GLU A 68 -0.68 18.57 -0.64
CA GLU A 68 -2.02 18.28 -0.10
C GLU A 68 -3.00 17.77 -1.16
N LYS A 69 -2.94 18.28 -2.38
CA LYS A 69 -3.77 17.80 -3.51
C LYS A 69 -3.58 16.31 -3.79
N ASP A 70 -2.35 15.80 -3.65
CA ASP A 70 -2.02 14.39 -3.87
C ASP A 70 -2.52 13.52 -2.72
N VAL A 71 -2.40 14.04 -1.50
CA VAL A 71 -2.96 13.40 -0.29
C VAL A 71 -4.48 13.29 -0.41
N ARG A 72 -5.19 14.37 -0.73
CA ARG A 72 -6.64 14.38 -0.89
C ARG A 72 -7.11 13.46 -2.02
N ARG A 73 -6.40 13.44 -3.14
CA ARG A 73 -6.66 12.50 -4.25
C ARG A 73 -6.57 11.05 -3.77
N ALA A 74 -5.48 10.67 -3.12
CA ALA A 74 -5.27 9.30 -2.64
C ALA A 74 -6.32 8.89 -1.61
N LEU A 75 -6.70 9.77 -0.68
CA LEU A 75 -7.75 9.53 0.30
C LEU A 75 -9.13 9.39 -0.36
N ALA A 76 -9.44 10.20 -1.37
CA ALA A 76 -10.70 10.11 -2.10
C ALA A 76 -10.80 8.81 -2.91
N GLU A 77 -9.71 8.40 -3.59
CA GLU A 77 -9.64 7.15 -4.35
C GLU A 77 -9.91 5.92 -3.48
N THR A 78 -9.48 5.94 -2.22
CA THR A 78 -9.72 4.83 -1.28
C THR A 78 -11.03 4.95 -0.51
N GLY A 79 -11.74 6.08 -0.63
CA GLY A 79 -13.00 6.32 0.08
C GLY A 79 -12.85 6.70 1.55
N ILE A 80 -11.62 6.91 2.07
CA ILE A 80 -11.39 7.27 3.48
C ILE A 80 -11.43 8.79 3.73
N LEU A 81 -11.44 9.62 2.70
CA LEU A 81 -11.39 11.08 2.83
C LEU A 81 -12.46 11.63 3.80
N PRO A 82 -13.75 11.24 3.73
CA PRO A 82 -14.74 11.78 4.66
C PRO A 82 -14.39 11.50 6.12
N ALA A 83 -13.91 10.30 6.43
CA ALA A 83 -13.54 9.95 7.82
C ALA A 83 -12.34 10.77 8.33
N ILE A 84 -11.44 11.19 7.45
CA ILE A 84 -10.33 12.08 7.82
C ILE A 84 -10.83 13.52 8.00
N GLU A 85 -11.75 14.00 7.15
CA GLU A 85 -12.32 15.36 7.24
C GLU A 85 -13.19 15.52 8.48
N ASP A 86 -13.81 14.44 8.98
CA ASP A 86 -14.61 14.42 10.22
C ASP A 86 -13.76 14.46 11.50
N LEU A 87 -12.44 14.30 11.41
CA LEU A 87 -11.55 14.45 12.57
C LEU A 87 -11.47 15.92 13.02
N PRO A 88 -11.21 16.20 14.30
CA PRO A 88 -11.24 17.55 14.86
C PRO A 88 -10.42 18.61 14.10
N GLU A 89 -9.25 18.22 13.58
CA GLU A 89 -8.35 19.08 12.81
C GLU A 89 -8.07 18.49 11.41
N GLY A 90 -8.93 17.56 10.94
CA GLY A 90 -8.77 16.90 9.65
C GLY A 90 -7.40 16.22 9.51
N LEU A 91 -6.67 16.57 8.45
CA LEU A 91 -5.30 16.05 8.20
C LEU A 91 -4.28 16.45 9.27
N ASP A 92 -4.50 17.52 9.99
CA ASP A 92 -3.56 18.00 11.01
C ASP A 92 -3.85 17.42 12.40
N THR A 93 -4.91 16.60 12.54
CA THR A 93 -5.22 15.86 13.78
C THR A 93 -4.02 14.99 14.16
N PRO A 94 -3.48 15.12 15.39
CA PRO A 94 -2.42 14.23 15.89
C PRO A 94 -2.84 12.76 15.79
N TYR A 95 -1.92 11.90 15.36
CA TYR A 95 -2.20 10.46 15.26
C TYR A 95 -2.53 9.86 16.63
N ASP A 96 -3.61 9.10 16.68
CA ASP A 96 -3.97 8.24 17.81
C ASP A 96 -4.58 6.92 17.26
N PRO A 97 -4.24 5.75 17.85
CA PRO A 97 -4.77 4.45 17.40
C PRO A 97 -6.30 4.34 17.49
N GLY A 98 -6.94 5.15 18.33
CA GLY A 98 -8.40 5.16 18.50
C GLY A 98 -9.17 6.00 17.48
N LEU A 99 -8.51 6.75 16.61
CA LEU A 99 -9.17 7.65 15.64
C LEU A 99 -9.95 6.92 14.55
N LEU A 100 -9.45 5.77 14.11
CA LEU A 100 -9.97 5.03 12.98
C LEU A 100 -10.16 3.55 13.33
N SER A 101 -11.10 2.88 12.67
CA SER A 101 -11.24 1.43 12.74
C SER A 101 -10.08 0.73 12.03
N GLN A 102 -9.91 -0.57 12.29
CA GLN A 102 -8.88 -1.39 11.60
C GLN A 102 -9.04 -1.33 10.08
N GLY A 103 -10.26 -1.40 9.56
CA GLY A 103 -10.52 -1.30 8.13
C GLY A 103 -10.22 0.08 7.57
N GLN A 104 -10.52 1.15 8.31
CA GLN A 104 -10.17 2.51 7.94
C GLN A 104 -8.64 2.71 7.89
N PHE A 105 -7.90 2.15 8.85
CA PHE A 105 -6.44 2.14 8.79
C PHE A 105 -5.92 1.37 7.57
N GLN A 106 -6.62 0.31 7.15
CA GLN A 106 -6.25 -0.42 5.94
C GLN A 106 -6.46 0.44 4.67
N LEU A 107 -7.57 1.17 4.58
CA LEU A 107 -7.80 2.16 3.51
C LEU A 107 -6.72 3.25 3.52
N LEU A 108 -6.34 3.72 4.70
CA LEU A 108 -5.26 4.70 4.86
C LEU A 108 -3.91 4.15 4.38
N SER A 109 -3.63 2.86 4.63
CA SER A 109 -2.44 2.17 4.12
C SER A 109 -2.39 2.14 2.60
N ILE A 110 -3.54 1.90 1.94
CA ILE A 110 -3.65 1.95 0.49
C ILE A 110 -3.42 3.39 -0.02
N ALA A 111 -3.99 4.40 0.62
CA ALA A 111 -3.77 5.80 0.28
C ALA A 111 -2.28 6.18 0.41
N ARG A 112 -1.61 5.76 1.49
CA ARG A 112 -0.16 5.94 1.69
C ARG A 112 0.65 5.33 0.54
N ALA A 113 0.28 4.12 0.10
CA ALA A 113 0.97 3.42 -0.98
C ALA A 113 0.76 4.07 -2.35
N THR A 114 -0.37 4.77 -2.56
CA THR A 114 -0.76 5.34 -3.86
C THR A 114 -0.55 6.84 -3.98
N VAL A 115 -0.19 7.54 -2.89
CA VAL A 115 -0.11 9.01 -2.87
C VAL A 115 0.89 9.58 -3.88
N THR A 116 2.00 8.87 -4.13
CA THR A 116 3.01 9.23 -5.14
C THR A 116 2.66 8.73 -6.54
N ASN A 117 1.50 8.09 -6.71
CA ASN A 117 1.02 7.51 -7.96
C ASN A 117 2.00 6.50 -8.61
N PRO A 118 2.52 5.50 -7.86
CA PRO A 118 3.50 4.55 -8.38
C PRO A 118 2.86 3.61 -9.41
N PRO A 119 3.62 3.14 -10.43
CA PRO A 119 3.13 2.20 -11.43
C PRO A 119 2.99 0.75 -10.94
N LEU A 120 3.57 0.41 -9.79
CA LEU A 120 3.52 -0.94 -9.19
C LEU A 120 2.96 -0.86 -7.77
N LEU A 121 2.01 -1.73 -7.43
CA LEU A 121 1.55 -1.96 -6.08
C LEU A 121 1.91 -3.38 -5.61
N LEU A 122 2.46 -3.46 -4.42
CA LEU A 122 2.76 -4.70 -3.71
C LEU A 122 1.77 -4.84 -2.55
N LEU A 123 1.01 -5.94 -2.51
CA LEU A 123 -0.04 -6.17 -1.52
C LEU A 123 0.26 -7.42 -0.71
N ASP A 124 0.48 -7.28 0.60
CA ASP A 124 0.79 -8.38 1.51
C ASP A 124 -0.39 -8.69 2.43
N GLU A 125 -1.15 -9.75 2.10
CA GLU A 125 -2.27 -10.34 2.89
C GLU A 125 -3.26 -9.33 3.51
N ILE A 126 -3.59 -8.26 2.80
CA ILE A 126 -4.27 -7.07 3.33
C ILE A 126 -5.74 -7.26 3.73
N THR A 127 -6.38 -8.39 3.40
CA THR A 127 -7.77 -8.67 3.75
C THR A 127 -7.90 -9.66 4.92
N ALA A 128 -6.81 -10.01 5.57
CA ALA A 128 -6.85 -10.91 6.72
C ALA A 128 -7.55 -10.27 7.92
N ASN A 129 -8.44 -11.03 8.57
CA ASN A 129 -9.14 -10.65 9.80
C ASN A 129 -10.09 -9.44 9.70
N LEU A 130 -10.60 -9.11 8.51
CA LEU A 130 -11.64 -8.12 8.32
C LEU A 130 -13.03 -8.77 8.31
N ASP A 131 -14.04 -8.07 8.84
CA ASP A 131 -15.43 -8.46 8.63
C ASP A 131 -15.83 -8.27 7.15
N SER A 132 -16.91 -8.91 6.72
CA SER A 132 -17.30 -8.96 5.30
C SER A 132 -17.61 -7.58 4.69
N VAL A 133 -18.13 -6.65 5.46
CA VAL A 133 -18.46 -5.28 5.00
C VAL A 133 -17.18 -4.50 4.77
N THR A 134 -16.29 -4.53 5.75
CA THR A 134 -14.98 -3.88 5.71
C THR A 134 -14.09 -4.49 4.63
N GLU A 135 -14.10 -5.83 4.49
CA GLU A 135 -13.37 -6.53 3.42
C GLU A 135 -13.80 -6.03 2.05
N LYS A 136 -15.11 -5.88 1.82
CA LYS A 136 -15.64 -5.34 0.56
C LYS A 136 -15.15 -3.93 0.28
N GLN A 137 -15.16 -3.03 1.27
CA GLN A 137 -14.67 -1.66 1.12
C GLN A 137 -13.18 -1.63 0.75
N VAL A 138 -12.37 -2.46 1.41
CA VAL A 138 -10.94 -2.57 1.10
C VAL A 138 -10.72 -3.14 -0.31
N LEU A 139 -11.48 -4.16 -0.72
CA LEU A 139 -11.40 -4.72 -2.08
C LEU A 139 -11.80 -3.70 -3.15
N ASP A 140 -12.84 -2.90 -2.90
CA ASP A 140 -13.27 -1.84 -3.82
C ASP A 140 -12.20 -0.74 -3.94
N ALA A 141 -11.58 -0.34 -2.82
CA ALA A 141 -10.46 0.60 -2.80
C ALA A 141 -9.24 0.06 -3.58
N LEU A 142 -8.95 -1.24 -3.45
CA LEU A 142 -7.87 -1.87 -4.19
C LEU A 142 -8.14 -1.97 -5.68
N ARG A 143 -9.38 -2.26 -6.07
CA ARG A 143 -9.79 -2.23 -7.48
C ARG A 143 -9.60 -0.84 -8.07
N ALA A 144 -10.03 0.20 -7.36
CA ALA A 144 -9.81 1.59 -7.78
C ALA A 144 -8.31 1.92 -7.89
N ALA A 145 -7.52 1.51 -6.90
CA ALA A 145 -6.06 1.72 -6.89
C ALA A 145 -5.33 0.93 -7.98
N SER A 146 -5.87 -0.22 -8.42
CA SER A 146 -5.25 -1.08 -9.44
C SER A 146 -5.43 -0.56 -10.87
N VAL A 147 -6.34 0.37 -11.09
CA VAL A 147 -6.56 0.97 -12.42
C VAL A 147 -5.26 1.67 -12.86
N LYS A 148 -4.76 1.31 -14.05
CA LYS A 148 -3.51 1.82 -14.63
C LYS A 148 -2.22 1.47 -13.87
N ARG A 149 -2.26 0.46 -12.98
CA ARG A 149 -1.08 -0.02 -12.25
C ARG A 149 -0.90 -1.53 -12.40
N THR A 150 0.34 -1.98 -12.31
CA THR A 150 0.62 -3.39 -12.10
C THR A 150 0.45 -3.71 -10.61
N VAL A 151 -0.28 -4.77 -10.30
CA VAL A 151 -0.49 -5.21 -8.91
C VAL A 151 0.11 -6.59 -8.72
N LEU A 152 0.98 -6.74 -7.74
CA LEU A 152 1.48 -8.02 -7.27
C LEU A 152 0.96 -8.26 -5.86
N SER A 153 0.18 -9.31 -5.67
CA SER A 153 -0.44 -9.62 -4.38
C SER A 153 -0.04 -11.00 -3.87
N ILE A 154 0.26 -11.06 -2.58
CA ILE A 154 0.28 -12.29 -1.80
C ILE A 154 -1.08 -12.38 -1.11
N SER A 155 -2.03 -13.11 -1.71
CA SER A 155 -3.34 -13.32 -1.11
C SER A 155 -4.04 -14.49 -1.80
N HIS A 156 -4.76 -15.28 -1.00
CA HIS A 156 -5.65 -16.31 -1.55
C HIS A 156 -6.99 -15.75 -2.04
N ARG A 157 -7.49 -14.66 -1.43
CA ARG A 157 -8.83 -14.10 -1.67
C ARG A 157 -8.88 -13.03 -2.77
N LEU A 158 -7.82 -12.25 -2.94
CA LEU A 158 -7.78 -11.18 -3.95
C LEU A 158 -7.86 -11.70 -5.38
N PHE A 159 -7.32 -12.88 -5.64
CA PHE A 159 -7.37 -13.51 -6.97
C PHE A 159 -8.81 -13.80 -7.40
N GLU A 160 -9.64 -14.31 -6.49
CA GLU A 160 -11.06 -14.61 -6.77
C GLU A 160 -11.87 -13.34 -7.05
N ALA A 161 -11.51 -12.23 -6.41
CA ALA A 161 -12.26 -10.98 -6.50
C ALA A 161 -11.85 -10.08 -7.68
N ALA A 162 -10.57 -10.09 -8.08
CA ALA A 162 -10.01 -9.13 -9.03
C ALA A 162 -9.58 -9.75 -10.37
N GLY A 163 -9.49 -11.07 -10.47
CA GLY A 163 -8.92 -11.77 -11.62
C GLY A 163 -7.39 -11.55 -11.71
N GLY A 164 -6.79 -11.98 -12.79
CA GLY A 164 -5.37 -11.80 -13.05
C GLY A 164 -4.63 -13.11 -13.28
N ARG A 165 -3.29 -13.06 -13.36
CA ARG A 165 -2.43 -14.22 -13.53
C ARG A 165 -1.94 -14.72 -12.17
N GLN A 166 -2.18 -16.00 -11.89
CA GLN A 166 -1.63 -16.65 -10.70
C GLN A 166 -0.21 -17.17 -10.98
N VAL A 167 0.71 -16.86 -10.08
CA VAL A 167 2.07 -17.40 -10.07
C VAL A 167 2.26 -18.23 -8.81
N ARG A 168 2.66 -19.49 -8.97
CA ARG A 168 3.00 -20.38 -7.84
C ARG A 168 4.50 -20.30 -7.57
N ILE A 169 4.86 -20.16 -6.29
CA ILE A 169 6.24 -20.12 -5.82
C ILE A 169 6.44 -21.32 -4.91
N GLY A 170 7.51 -22.06 -5.14
CA GLY A 170 7.86 -23.29 -4.41
C GLY A 170 8.00 -24.47 -5.35
N HIS A 171 8.58 -25.54 -4.81
CA HIS A 171 8.80 -26.82 -5.51
C HIS A 171 7.50 -27.59 -5.64
#